data_2883611248a53f130a1c7b9e602b7544
#
_entry.id   2883611248a53f130a1c7b9e602b7544
#
_cell.length_a   1.000
_cell.length_b   1.000
_cell.length_c   1.000
_cell.angle_alpha   90.00
_cell.angle_beta   90.00
_cell.angle_gamma   90.00
#
_symmetry.space_group_name_H-M   'P 1'
#
loop_
_entity.id
_entity.type
_entity.pdbx_description
1 polymer ?
#
loop_
_entity_poly.entity_id
_entity_poly.type
_entity_poly.pdbx_seq_one_letter_code
_entity_poly.pdbx_strand_id
1 'polypeptide(L)'
;MLLEVENLRHAYGQQEVVRGLSFSLARGAIGCLLGPSGCGKTTVLRCIAGFEGIQEGEIRLAGKVVSGRGVMLPPERRRIGMVFQDYALFPHLPVSGNIAFGLHAMAAPERVARVAQLAQLVGLSASLDKYPHEISGGQQQRVALARALAPRPELLLLDEPFSNLDVDLRERLSLEVRDIIKASGATAVLVTHDQQEAFAMADEIGVLHQGRIQQWDNPYNLYHRPANRFVADFVGQGVFLPAKALNGRQLQIELGVLQGDSQGLQNLEVLLRPDDVVHDDAAPTQAEVVHKAFRGAEILYTLRLASGQKVLALVPSHHNHALGEKIGIRLDVDHVVAFRPEP
;
A
#
# COMPACT_ATOMS: atom_id res chain seq x y z
N MET A 1 -14.43 -14.14 -6.45
CA MET A 1 -13.13 -13.43 -6.50
C MET A 1 -12.55 -13.47 -7.90
N LEU A 2 -11.67 -12.52 -8.27
CA LEU A 2 -10.89 -12.63 -9.51
C LEU A 2 -9.59 -13.38 -9.29
N LEU A 3 -8.85 -12.98 -8.26
CA LEU A 3 -7.60 -13.62 -7.85
C LEU A 3 -7.80 -14.25 -6.46
N GLU A 4 -7.35 -15.49 -6.32
CA GLU A 4 -7.29 -16.21 -5.05
C GLU A 4 -5.92 -16.86 -4.94
N VAL A 5 -5.24 -16.59 -3.84
CA VAL A 5 -3.94 -17.16 -3.49
C VAL A 5 -4.11 -17.87 -2.17
N GLU A 6 -3.86 -19.17 -2.13
CA GLU A 6 -4.07 -20.01 -0.96
C GLU A 6 -2.78 -20.71 -0.56
N ASN A 7 -2.34 -20.50 0.66
CA ASN A 7 -1.17 -21.13 1.30
C ASN A 7 0.09 -21.16 0.40
N LEU A 8 0.33 -20.06 -0.32
CA LEU A 8 1.46 -19.94 -1.24
C LEU A 8 2.80 -20.08 -0.49
N ARG A 9 3.62 -21.05 -0.92
CA ARG A 9 5.01 -21.21 -0.47
C ARG A 9 5.96 -21.19 -1.66
N HIS A 10 7.08 -20.48 -1.48
CA HIS A 10 8.14 -20.43 -2.48
C HIS A 10 9.50 -20.25 -1.80
N ALA A 11 10.52 -20.94 -2.33
CA ALA A 11 11.90 -20.81 -1.90
C ALA A 11 12.86 -20.76 -3.10
N TYR A 12 13.92 -19.97 -2.96
CA TYR A 12 15.09 -20.00 -3.85
C TYR A 12 16.16 -20.90 -3.22
N GLY A 13 16.35 -22.10 -3.79
CA GLY A 13 17.22 -23.10 -3.18
C GLY A 13 16.69 -23.52 -1.81
N GLN A 14 17.48 -23.27 -0.75
CA GLN A 14 17.08 -23.59 0.64
C GLN A 14 16.44 -22.40 1.37
N GLN A 15 16.41 -21.22 0.77
CA GLN A 15 15.88 -20.03 1.42
C GLN A 15 14.39 -19.87 1.09
N GLU A 16 13.54 -20.17 2.07
CA GLU A 16 12.10 -19.93 1.97
C GLU A 16 11.81 -18.43 2.08
N VAL A 17 11.25 -17.88 1.00
CA VAL A 17 10.93 -16.44 0.85
C VAL A 17 9.46 -16.15 1.09
N VAL A 18 8.57 -17.04 0.64
CA VAL A 18 7.11 -16.93 0.86
C VAL A 18 6.66 -18.13 1.69
N ARG A 19 5.95 -17.87 2.80
CA ARG A 19 5.75 -18.82 3.90
C ARG A 19 4.27 -19.05 4.23
N GLY A 20 3.51 -19.60 3.27
CA GLY A 20 2.08 -19.91 3.48
C GLY A 20 1.20 -18.67 3.42
N LEU A 21 1.41 -17.85 2.38
CA LEU A 21 0.70 -16.60 2.16
C LEU A 21 -0.65 -16.87 1.50
N SER A 22 -1.72 -16.23 2.03
CA SER A 22 -3.07 -16.33 1.48
C SER A 22 -3.73 -14.96 1.42
N PHE A 23 -4.40 -14.66 0.30
CA PHE A 23 -5.27 -13.49 0.12
C PHE A 23 -6.18 -13.71 -1.08
N SER A 24 -7.20 -12.89 -1.18
CA SER A 24 -8.09 -12.88 -2.34
C SER A 24 -8.41 -11.44 -2.75
N LEU A 25 -8.75 -11.24 -4.04
CA LEU A 25 -9.07 -9.93 -4.58
C LEU A 25 -10.31 -10.01 -5.47
N ALA A 26 -11.25 -9.10 -5.23
CA ALA A 26 -12.47 -9.00 -6.02
C ALA A 26 -12.20 -8.42 -7.43
N ARG A 27 -13.08 -8.71 -8.39
CA ARG A 27 -13.01 -8.12 -9.73
C ARG A 27 -13.15 -6.59 -9.67
N GLY A 28 -12.29 -5.87 -10.39
CA GLY A 28 -12.26 -4.41 -10.42
C GLY A 28 -11.63 -3.75 -9.18
N ALA A 29 -11.16 -4.53 -8.21
CA ALA A 29 -10.42 -4.02 -7.07
C ALA A 29 -8.92 -3.88 -7.37
N ILE A 30 -8.27 -2.97 -6.65
CA ILE A 30 -6.83 -2.77 -6.64
C ILE A 30 -6.31 -3.28 -5.29
N GLY A 31 -5.54 -4.36 -5.29
CA GLY A 31 -4.84 -4.88 -4.13
C GLY A 31 -3.39 -4.40 -4.10
N CYS A 32 -2.82 -4.25 -2.92
CA CYS A 32 -1.41 -3.91 -2.74
C CYS A 32 -0.73 -4.90 -1.78
N LEU A 33 0.46 -5.36 -2.13
CA LEU A 33 1.38 -6.00 -1.19
C LEU A 33 2.41 -4.96 -0.75
N LEU A 34 2.30 -4.52 0.49
CA LEU A 34 3.13 -3.50 1.12
C LEU A 34 4.07 -4.16 2.13
N GLY A 35 5.33 -3.74 2.20
CA GLY A 35 6.27 -4.29 3.19
C GLY A 35 7.72 -3.88 2.94
N PRO A 36 8.63 -4.13 3.89
CA PRO A 36 10.04 -3.79 3.75
C PRO A 36 10.71 -4.53 2.59
N SER A 37 11.86 -4.04 2.17
CA SER A 37 12.66 -4.68 1.12
C SER A 37 13.03 -6.11 1.52
N GLY A 38 12.97 -7.05 0.57
CA GLY A 38 13.32 -8.45 0.80
C GLY A 38 12.25 -9.31 1.50
N CYS A 39 11.05 -8.79 1.82
CA CYS A 39 10.00 -9.58 2.47
C CYS A 39 9.24 -10.54 1.54
N GLY A 40 9.50 -10.54 0.22
CA GLY A 40 8.94 -11.49 -0.73
C GLY A 40 7.87 -10.94 -1.69
N LYS A 41 7.58 -9.62 -1.71
CA LYS A 41 6.53 -8.99 -2.56
C LYS A 41 6.67 -9.32 -4.05
N THR A 42 7.82 -8.99 -4.63
CA THR A 42 8.11 -9.27 -6.04
C THR A 42 8.09 -10.77 -6.35
N THR A 43 8.51 -11.62 -5.40
CA THR A 43 8.42 -13.09 -5.56
C THR A 43 6.96 -13.54 -5.67
N VAL A 44 6.07 -13.04 -4.80
CA VAL A 44 4.62 -13.34 -4.88
C VAL A 44 4.06 -12.87 -6.24
N LEU A 45 4.43 -11.65 -6.67
CA LEU A 45 4.00 -11.11 -7.96
C LEU A 45 4.45 -12.01 -9.12
N ARG A 46 5.72 -12.47 -9.11
CA ARG A 46 6.28 -13.38 -10.12
C ARG A 46 5.60 -14.76 -10.11
N CYS A 47 5.25 -15.29 -8.94
CA CYS A 47 4.45 -16.51 -8.84
C CYS A 47 3.06 -16.34 -9.47
N ILE A 48 2.39 -15.21 -9.23
CA ILE A 48 1.08 -14.89 -9.84
C ILE A 48 1.22 -14.73 -11.36
N ALA A 49 2.29 -14.07 -11.83
CA ALA A 49 2.58 -13.89 -13.25
C ALA A 49 2.94 -15.20 -13.96
N GLY A 50 3.43 -16.20 -13.23
CA GLY A 50 3.90 -17.48 -13.77
C GLY A 50 5.36 -17.51 -14.18
N PHE A 51 6.15 -16.52 -13.77
CA PHE A 51 7.61 -16.53 -13.94
C PHE A 51 8.31 -17.43 -12.92
N GLU A 52 7.68 -17.61 -11.74
CA GLU A 52 8.18 -18.50 -10.69
C GLU A 52 7.15 -19.59 -10.38
N GLY A 53 7.64 -20.82 -10.17
CA GLY A 53 6.81 -21.92 -9.70
C GLY A 53 6.52 -21.83 -8.20
N ILE A 54 5.42 -22.40 -7.77
CA ILE A 54 5.11 -22.52 -6.34
C ILE A 54 5.49 -23.92 -5.83
N GLN A 55 5.91 -24.02 -4.58
CA GLN A 55 6.24 -25.33 -3.96
C GLN A 55 5.01 -25.95 -3.30
N GLU A 56 4.19 -25.10 -2.65
CA GLU A 56 2.94 -25.51 -2.03
C GLU A 56 1.88 -24.41 -2.23
N GLY A 57 0.62 -24.78 -2.05
CA GLY A 57 -0.51 -23.89 -2.18
C GLY A 57 -1.11 -23.88 -3.58
N GLU A 58 -1.94 -22.89 -3.86
CA GLU A 58 -2.65 -22.75 -5.11
C GLU A 58 -2.88 -21.28 -5.48
N ILE A 59 -2.84 -20.98 -6.77
CA ILE A 59 -3.22 -19.68 -7.34
C ILE A 59 -4.34 -19.90 -8.33
N ARG A 60 -5.46 -19.22 -8.13
CA ARG A 60 -6.61 -19.21 -9.05
C ARG A 60 -6.80 -17.83 -9.66
N LEU A 61 -7.08 -17.79 -10.94
CA LEU A 61 -7.44 -16.58 -11.67
C LEU A 61 -8.79 -16.81 -12.37
N ALA A 62 -9.76 -15.96 -12.06
CA ALA A 62 -11.15 -16.08 -12.54
C ALA A 62 -11.72 -17.52 -12.33
N GLY A 63 -11.47 -18.09 -11.14
CA GLY A 63 -11.91 -19.44 -10.76
C GLY A 63 -11.10 -20.60 -11.37
N LYS A 64 -10.09 -20.32 -12.21
CA LYS A 64 -9.24 -21.36 -12.83
C LYS A 64 -7.91 -21.45 -12.10
N VAL A 65 -7.47 -22.65 -11.77
CA VAL A 65 -6.14 -22.91 -11.21
C VAL A 65 -5.08 -22.57 -12.28
N VAL A 66 -4.19 -21.64 -11.97
CA VAL A 66 -3.06 -21.25 -12.83
C VAL A 66 -1.71 -21.72 -12.29
N SER A 67 -1.62 -21.95 -10.98
CA SER A 67 -0.50 -22.63 -10.31
C SER A 67 -1.04 -23.46 -9.17
N GLY A 68 -0.54 -24.68 -9.00
CA GLY A 68 -0.97 -25.61 -7.96
C GLY A 68 -0.35 -26.98 -8.15
N ARG A 69 -0.85 -27.99 -7.42
CA ARG A 69 -0.32 -29.35 -7.48
C ARG A 69 -0.45 -29.92 -8.91
N GLY A 70 0.67 -30.04 -9.60
CA GLY A 70 0.72 -30.58 -10.98
C GLY A 70 0.24 -29.61 -12.07
N VAL A 71 -0.06 -28.36 -11.72
CA VAL A 71 -0.49 -27.31 -12.65
C VAL A 71 0.47 -26.15 -12.59
N MET A 72 1.02 -25.75 -13.73
CA MET A 72 1.81 -24.53 -13.90
C MET A 72 1.51 -23.96 -15.28
N LEU A 73 0.56 -23.02 -15.36
CA LEU A 73 0.31 -22.29 -16.60
C LEU A 73 1.46 -21.30 -16.84
N PRO A 74 2.07 -21.29 -18.03
CA PRO A 74 3.10 -20.31 -18.35
C PRO A 74 2.49 -18.90 -18.50
N PRO A 75 3.30 -17.82 -18.35
CA PRO A 75 2.83 -16.44 -18.30
C PRO A 75 1.90 -16.03 -19.46
N GLU A 76 2.25 -16.41 -20.70
CA GLU A 76 1.51 -16.06 -21.91
C GLU A 76 0.08 -16.66 -21.97
N ARG A 77 -0.21 -17.67 -21.14
CA ARG A 77 -1.54 -18.29 -21.03
C ARG A 77 -2.37 -17.77 -19.86
N ARG A 78 -1.81 -16.91 -19.00
CA ARG A 78 -2.52 -16.39 -17.82
C ARG A 78 -3.36 -15.15 -18.10
N ARG A 79 -3.24 -14.54 -19.28
CA ARG A 79 -3.93 -13.30 -19.63
C ARG A 79 -3.69 -12.19 -18.61
N ILE A 80 -2.45 -12.03 -18.17
CA ILE A 80 -1.98 -11.04 -17.21
C ILE A 80 -1.22 -9.95 -17.96
N GLY A 81 -1.50 -8.69 -17.66
CA GLY A 81 -0.66 -7.56 -18.03
C GLY A 81 0.34 -7.25 -16.92
N MET A 82 1.54 -6.85 -17.26
CA MET A 82 2.56 -6.51 -16.26
C MET A 82 3.25 -5.19 -16.59
N VAL A 83 3.40 -4.35 -15.57
CA VAL A 83 4.22 -3.14 -15.56
C VAL A 83 5.43 -3.42 -14.67
N PHE A 84 6.62 -3.39 -15.25
CA PHE A 84 7.88 -3.62 -14.56
C PHE A 84 8.42 -2.33 -13.94
N GLN A 85 9.29 -2.44 -12.97
CA GLN A 85 9.91 -1.33 -12.25
C GLN A 85 10.65 -0.34 -13.16
N ASP A 86 11.31 -0.83 -14.21
CA ASP A 86 12.03 -0.05 -15.23
C ASP A 86 11.17 0.28 -16.46
N TYR A 87 9.84 0.06 -16.36
CA TYR A 87 8.85 0.18 -17.42
C TYR A 87 9.07 -0.77 -18.60
N ALA A 88 10.26 -1.26 -18.84
CA ALA A 88 10.66 -2.19 -19.91
C ALA A 88 10.09 -1.80 -21.29
N LEU A 89 10.14 -0.50 -21.63
CA LEU A 89 9.69 -0.02 -22.93
C LEU A 89 10.68 -0.43 -24.03
N PHE A 90 10.15 -0.72 -25.20
CA PHE A 90 10.96 -1.00 -26.38
C PHE A 90 11.53 0.31 -26.94
N PRO A 91 12.84 0.58 -26.81
CA PRO A 91 13.42 1.90 -27.14
C PRO A 91 13.42 2.21 -28.66
N HIS A 92 13.32 1.16 -29.48
CA HIS A 92 13.27 1.25 -30.94
C HIS A 92 11.85 1.38 -31.51
N LEU A 93 10.83 1.35 -30.66
CA LEU A 93 9.43 1.53 -31.06
C LEU A 93 8.91 2.87 -30.53
N PRO A 94 8.11 3.60 -31.33
CA PRO A 94 7.39 4.77 -30.83
C PRO A 94 6.34 4.38 -29.80
N VAL A 95 5.73 5.37 -29.14
CA VAL A 95 4.65 5.16 -28.14
C VAL A 95 3.52 4.30 -28.72
N SER A 96 3.06 4.61 -29.94
CA SER A 96 2.04 3.79 -30.62
C SER A 96 2.46 2.34 -30.82
N GLY A 97 3.73 2.11 -31.19
CA GLY A 97 4.30 0.78 -31.38
C GLY A 97 4.41 0.01 -30.06
N ASN A 98 4.83 0.67 -28.97
CA ASN A 98 4.86 0.08 -27.63
C ASN A 98 3.48 -0.36 -27.19
N ILE A 99 2.45 0.49 -27.32
CA ILE A 99 1.06 0.17 -26.96
C ILE A 99 0.52 -0.99 -27.82
N ALA A 100 0.83 -0.98 -29.12
CA ALA A 100 0.36 -2.00 -30.07
C ALA A 100 1.04 -3.35 -29.94
N PHE A 101 2.14 -3.46 -29.19
CA PHE A 101 3.02 -4.64 -29.18
C PHE A 101 2.29 -5.95 -28.88
N GLY A 102 1.38 -5.95 -27.90
CA GLY A 102 0.59 -7.14 -27.53
C GLY A 102 -0.65 -7.39 -28.42
N LEU A 103 -0.86 -6.60 -29.48
CA LEU A 103 -2.07 -6.64 -30.30
C LEU A 103 -1.86 -7.29 -31.68
N HIS A 104 -0.82 -8.10 -31.85
CA HIS A 104 -0.46 -8.69 -33.14
C HIS A 104 -1.55 -9.63 -33.72
N ALA A 105 -2.36 -10.26 -32.87
CA ALA A 105 -3.48 -11.10 -33.31
C ALA A 105 -4.75 -10.31 -33.70
N MET A 106 -4.77 -8.96 -33.47
CA MET A 106 -5.92 -8.11 -33.75
C MET A 106 -5.85 -7.56 -35.19
N ALA A 107 -6.98 -7.45 -35.87
CA ALA A 107 -7.04 -6.82 -37.19
C ALA A 107 -6.52 -5.38 -37.18
N ALA A 108 -5.87 -4.96 -38.27
CA ALA A 108 -5.20 -3.65 -38.31
C ALA A 108 -6.11 -2.45 -37.94
N PRO A 109 -7.36 -2.34 -38.44
CA PRO A 109 -8.23 -1.22 -38.07
C PRO A 109 -8.60 -1.23 -36.58
N GLU A 110 -8.89 -2.39 -36.01
CA GLU A 110 -9.22 -2.55 -34.60
C GLU A 110 -8.02 -2.24 -33.70
N ARG A 111 -6.82 -2.66 -34.12
CA ARG A 111 -5.56 -2.35 -33.41
C ARG A 111 -5.31 -0.84 -33.34
N VAL A 112 -5.47 -0.14 -34.48
CA VAL A 112 -5.33 1.34 -34.52
C VAL A 112 -6.34 2.02 -33.61
N ALA A 113 -7.61 1.61 -33.66
CA ALA A 113 -8.66 2.13 -32.79
C ALA A 113 -8.34 1.87 -31.29
N ARG A 114 -7.84 0.66 -30.96
CA ARG A 114 -7.47 0.30 -29.57
C ARG A 114 -6.29 1.12 -29.07
N VAL A 115 -5.27 1.34 -29.89
CA VAL A 115 -4.13 2.21 -29.54
C VAL A 115 -4.58 3.65 -29.29
N ALA A 116 -5.43 4.20 -30.17
CA ALA A 116 -5.97 5.56 -29.99
C ALA A 116 -6.80 5.68 -28.71
N GLN A 117 -7.67 4.71 -28.43
CA GLN A 117 -8.46 4.65 -27.20
C GLN A 117 -7.58 4.67 -25.94
N LEU A 118 -6.52 3.83 -25.91
CA LEU A 118 -5.61 3.77 -24.77
C LEU A 118 -4.75 5.02 -24.64
N ALA A 119 -4.27 5.58 -25.76
CA ALA A 119 -3.53 6.83 -25.74
C ALA A 119 -4.38 7.99 -25.18
N GLN A 120 -5.66 8.01 -25.50
CA GLN A 120 -6.60 8.96 -24.92
C GLN A 120 -6.80 8.72 -23.42
N LEU A 121 -7.00 7.45 -23.00
CA LEU A 121 -7.20 7.08 -21.60
C LEU A 121 -6.02 7.51 -20.73
N VAL A 122 -4.78 7.35 -21.23
CA VAL A 122 -3.55 7.70 -20.48
C VAL A 122 -3.05 9.13 -20.78
N GLY A 123 -3.81 9.95 -21.55
CA GLY A 123 -3.45 11.34 -21.86
C GLY A 123 -2.23 11.50 -22.76
N LEU A 124 -1.96 10.55 -23.68
CA LEU A 124 -0.79 10.55 -24.55
C LEU A 124 -1.11 10.65 -26.06
N SER A 125 -2.32 11.08 -26.43
CA SER A 125 -2.74 11.16 -27.85
C SER A 125 -1.81 12.01 -28.72
N ALA A 126 -1.22 13.08 -28.17
CA ALA A 126 -0.28 13.96 -28.86
C ALA A 126 1.16 13.43 -28.93
N SER A 127 1.44 12.26 -28.34
CA SER A 127 2.79 11.71 -28.22
C SER A 127 2.95 10.35 -28.90
N LEU A 128 1.99 9.92 -29.72
CA LEU A 128 1.96 8.58 -30.31
C LEU A 128 3.17 8.26 -31.20
N ASP A 129 3.74 9.27 -31.86
CA ASP A 129 4.88 9.11 -32.77
C ASP A 129 6.24 9.30 -32.08
N LYS A 130 6.24 9.74 -30.81
CA LYS A 130 7.47 9.93 -30.03
C LYS A 130 8.06 8.60 -29.56
N TYR A 131 9.36 8.56 -29.38
CA TYR A 131 10.08 7.44 -28.81
C TYR A 131 10.22 7.57 -27.28
N PRO A 132 10.50 6.46 -26.55
CA PRO A 132 10.64 6.49 -25.09
C PRO A 132 11.62 7.55 -24.57
N HIS A 133 12.73 7.79 -25.25
CA HIS A 133 13.73 8.80 -24.84
C HIS A 133 13.30 10.27 -25.08
N GLU A 134 12.19 10.50 -25.78
CA GLU A 134 11.64 11.84 -26.07
C GLU A 134 10.50 12.24 -25.13
N ILE A 135 10.18 11.39 -24.16
CA ILE A 135 9.08 11.58 -23.23
C ILE A 135 9.55 11.48 -21.76
N SER A 136 8.84 12.14 -20.84
CA SER A 136 9.19 12.12 -19.41
C SER A 136 8.97 10.75 -18.78
N GLY A 137 9.60 10.49 -17.60
CA GLY A 137 9.43 9.24 -16.85
C GLY A 137 7.96 8.92 -16.53
N GLY A 138 7.18 9.90 -16.12
CA GLY A 138 5.74 9.71 -15.90
C GLY A 138 4.96 9.40 -17.18
N GLN A 139 5.39 9.94 -18.34
CA GLN A 139 4.83 9.56 -19.64
C GLN A 139 5.23 8.14 -20.01
N GLN A 140 6.49 7.75 -19.77
CA GLN A 140 6.96 6.38 -20.00
C GLN A 140 6.16 5.36 -19.18
N GLN A 141 5.90 5.66 -17.92
CA GLN A 141 5.04 4.84 -17.05
C GLN A 141 3.64 4.67 -17.63
N ARG A 142 3.02 5.77 -18.09
CA ARG A 142 1.68 5.73 -18.72
C ARG A 142 1.69 4.93 -20.03
N VAL A 143 2.78 4.95 -20.80
CA VAL A 143 2.94 4.07 -21.97
C VAL A 143 3.01 2.60 -21.55
N ALA A 144 3.79 2.27 -20.52
CA ALA A 144 3.89 0.90 -20.00
C ALA A 144 2.53 0.38 -19.51
N LEU A 145 1.78 1.23 -18.80
CA LEU A 145 0.42 0.92 -18.35
C LEU A 145 -0.52 0.68 -19.53
N ALA A 146 -0.53 1.56 -20.53
CA ALA A 146 -1.35 1.41 -21.74
C ALA A 146 -0.99 0.12 -22.50
N ARG A 147 0.30 -0.20 -22.65
CA ARG A 147 0.79 -1.46 -23.24
C ARG A 147 0.27 -2.68 -22.49
N ALA A 148 0.34 -2.66 -21.16
CA ALA A 148 -0.14 -3.75 -20.32
C ALA A 148 -1.67 -3.93 -20.39
N LEU A 149 -2.43 -2.85 -20.53
CA LEU A 149 -3.90 -2.85 -20.67
C LEU A 149 -4.38 -3.17 -22.10
N ALA A 150 -3.51 -3.06 -23.10
CA ALA A 150 -3.90 -3.20 -24.50
C ALA A 150 -4.55 -4.54 -24.82
N PRO A 151 -4.04 -5.71 -24.39
CA PRO A 151 -4.64 -7.02 -24.66
C PRO A 151 -5.92 -7.30 -23.85
N ARG A 152 -6.40 -6.36 -23.05
CA ARG A 152 -7.51 -6.56 -22.09
C ARG A 152 -7.24 -7.72 -21.14
N PRO A 153 -6.23 -7.61 -20.28
CA PRO A 153 -5.87 -8.67 -19.34
C PRO A 153 -6.98 -8.91 -18.31
N GLU A 154 -7.02 -10.10 -17.75
CA GLU A 154 -7.86 -10.41 -16.58
C GLU A 154 -7.35 -9.72 -15.32
N LEU A 155 -6.03 -9.65 -15.18
CA LEU A 155 -5.32 -9.08 -14.03
C LEU A 155 -4.15 -8.21 -14.52
N LEU A 156 -3.96 -7.06 -13.90
CA LEU A 156 -2.80 -6.20 -14.09
C LEU A 156 -1.87 -6.33 -12.86
N LEU A 157 -0.59 -6.55 -13.09
CA LEU A 157 0.43 -6.59 -12.07
C LEU A 157 1.37 -5.39 -12.23
N LEU A 158 1.69 -4.70 -11.12
CA LEU A 158 2.60 -3.55 -11.12
C LEU A 158 3.72 -3.80 -10.10
N ASP A 159 4.95 -3.90 -10.57
CA ASP A 159 6.14 -4.15 -9.75
C ASP A 159 6.86 -2.83 -9.48
N GLU A 160 6.68 -2.27 -8.27
CA GLU A 160 7.24 -0.97 -7.83
C GLU A 160 7.14 0.15 -8.87
N PRO A 161 5.92 0.45 -9.36
CA PRO A 161 5.73 1.26 -10.58
C PRO A 161 6.22 2.70 -10.46
N PHE A 162 6.45 3.23 -9.25
CA PHE A 162 6.83 4.62 -9.03
C PHE A 162 8.22 4.79 -8.43
N SER A 163 8.99 3.71 -8.24
CA SER A 163 10.29 3.74 -7.55
C SER A 163 11.33 4.67 -8.21
N ASN A 164 11.21 4.91 -9.52
CA ASN A 164 12.13 5.74 -10.29
C ASN A 164 11.71 7.22 -10.38
N LEU A 165 10.70 7.66 -9.62
CA LEU A 165 10.16 9.02 -9.65
C LEU A 165 10.51 9.79 -8.38
N ASP A 166 10.60 11.12 -8.49
CA ASP A 166 10.66 12.01 -7.32
C ASP A 166 9.35 11.98 -6.51
N VAL A 167 9.42 12.42 -5.25
CA VAL A 167 8.31 12.28 -4.27
C VAL A 167 7.05 13.02 -4.73
N ASP A 168 7.18 14.27 -5.21
CA ASP A 168 6.03 15.10 -5.59
C ASP A 168 5.32 14.54 -6.83
N LEU A 169 6.11 14.05 -7.79
CA LEU A 169 5.59 13.43 -9.01
C LEU A 169 4.93 12.09 -8.70
N ARG A 170 5.47 11.34 -7.76
CA ARG A 170 4.99 10.03 -7.34
C ARG A 170 3.57 10.09 -6.77
N GLU A 171 3.30 11.00 -5.83
CA GLU A 171 1.98 11.15 -5.20
C GLU A 171 0.90 11.46 -6.25
N ARG A 172 1.17 12.44 -7.12
CA ARG A 172 0.24 12.80 -8.18
C ARG A 172 0.00 11.67 -9.18
N LEU A 173 1.06 10.99 -9.61
CA LEU A 173 0.95 9.90 -10.59
C LEU A 173 0.26 8.66 -10.01
N SER A 174 0.39 8.39 -8.71
CA SER A 174 -0.31 7.28 -8.07
C SER A 174 -1.82 7.44 -8.20
N LEU A 175 -2.35 8.64 -7.96
CA LEU A 175 -3.78 8.93 -8.14
C LEU A 175 -4.19 8.82 -9.62
N GLU A 176 -3.41 9.41 -10.55
CA GLU A 176 -3.69 9.33 -11.98
C GLU A 176 -3.71 7.86 -12.48
N VAL A 177 -2.75 7.04 -12.05
CA VAL A 177 -2.68 5.61 -12.42
C VAL A 177 -3.84 4.83 -11.82
N ARG A 178 -4.23 5.11 -10.56
CA ARG A 178 -5.44 4.55 -9.96
C ARG A 178 -6.67 4.84 -10.82
N ASP A 179 -6.86 6.10 -11.20
CA ASP A 179 -8.02 6.51 -12.01
C ASP A 179 -8.04 5.81 -13.38
N ILE A 180 -6.88 5.68 -14.03
CA ILE A 180 -6.76 4.94 -15.29
C ILE A 180 -7.13 3.47 -15.12
N ILE A 181 -6.63 2.81 -14.07
CA ILE A 181 -6.96 1.41 -13.79
C ILE A 181 -8.45 1.25 -13.54
N LYS A 182 -9.04 2.10 -12.69
CA LYS A 182 -10.48 2.09 -12.39
C LYS A 182 -11.33 2.36 -13.64
N ALA A 183 -10.99 3.36 -14.44
CA ALA A 183 -11.68 3.67 -15.69
C ALA A 183 -11.59 2.54 -16.73
N SER A 184 -10.51 1.77 -16.72
CA SER A 184 -10.34 0.60 -17.59
C SER A 184 -11.17 -0.62 -17.16
N GLY A 185 -11.69 -0.63 -15.91
CA GLY A 185 -12.37 -1.78 -15.31
C GLY A 185 -11.44 -2.94 -14.94
N ALA A 186 -10.12 -2.74 -15.01
CA ALA A 186 -9.13 -3.78 -14.70
C ALA A 186 -9.06 -4.06 -13.20
N THR A 187 -8.76 -5.31 -12.85
CA THR A 187 -8.33 -5.69 -11.50
C THR A 187 -6.81 -5.60 -11.47
N ALA A 188 -6.25 -5.07 -10.40
CA ALA A 188 -4.80 -4.90 -10.30
C ALA A 188 -4.22 -5.38 -8.97
N VAL A 189 -2.98 -5.86 -9.00
CA VAL A 189 -2.14 -6.05 -7.80
C VAL A 189 -0.87 -5.26 -8.01
N LEU A 190 -0.57 -4.37 -7.08
CA LEU A 190 0.71 -3.66 -7.04
C LEU A 190 1.56 -4.14 -5.87
N VAL A 191 2.86 -4.06 -6.03
CA VAL A 191 3.81 -4.22 -4.93
C VAL A 191 4.60 -2.94 -4.76
N THR A 192 4.74 -2.49 -3.52
CA THR A 192 5.54 -1.31 -3.17
C THR A 192 6.09 -1.44 -1.76
N HIS A 193 7.09 -0.64 -1.44
CA HIS A 193 7.56 -0.41 -0.08
C HIS A 193 7.13 0.96 0.46
N ASP A 194 6.46 1.77 -0.37
CA ASP A 194 5.99 3.11 -0.03
C ASP A 194 4.53 3.07 0.45
N GLN A 195 4.31 3.57 1.67
CA GLN A 195 2.98 3.58 2.29
C GLN A 195 2.03 4.56 1.61
N GLN A 196 2.54 5.71 1.15
CA GLN A 196 1.72 6.73 0.49
C GLN A 196 1.18 6.21 -0.85
N GLU A 197 2.03 5.51 -1.62
CA GLU A 197 1.60 4.83 -2.85
C GLU A 197 0.49 3.80 -2.55
N ALA A 198 0.70 2.95 -1.54
CA ALA A 198 -0.26 1.92 -1.19
C ALA A 198 -1.61 2.53 -0.78
N PHE A 199 -1.59 3.57 0.07
CA PHE A 199 -2.79 4.24 0.55
C PHE A 199 -3.52 5.04 -0.53
N ALA A 200 -2.77 5.66 -1.45
CA ALA A 200 -3.36 6.40 -2.57
C ALA A 200 -4.02 5.47 -3.61
N MET A 201 -3.44 4.29 -3.83
CA MET A 201 -3.83 3.43 -4.94
C MET A 201 -4.79 2.30 -4.58
N ALA A 202 -4.58 1.63 -3.44
CA ALA A 202 -5.22 0.34 -3.17
C ALA A 202 -6.59 0.46 -2.51
N ASP A 203 -7.47 -0.47 -2.83
CA ASP A 203 -8.73 -0.70 -2.10
C ASP A 203 -8.48 -1.61 -0.90
N GLU A 204 -7.54 -2.56 -1.03
CA GLU A 204 -7.11 -3.50 0.01
C GLU A 204 -5.58 -3.62 -0.01
N ILE A 205 -4.98 -3.66 1.18
CA ILE A 205 -3.53 -3.73 1.36
C ILE A 205 -3.17 -4.91 2.24
N GLY A 206 -2.25 -5.74 1.77
CA GLY A 206 -1.60 -6.79 2.55
C GLY A 206 -0.24 -6.33 3.06
N VAL A 207 -0.12 -6.15 4.37
CA VAL A 207 1.18 -5.85 4.99
C VAL A 207 1.99 -7.13 5.09
N LEU A 208 3.07 -7.21 4.34
CA LEU A 208 3.94 -8.38 4.23
C LEU A 208 5.19 -8.24 5.10
N HIS A 209 5.43 -9.23 5.95
CA HIS A 209 6.64 -9.31 6.76
C HIS A 209 7.15 -10.73 6.82
N GLN A 210 8.46 -10.94 6.60
CA GLN A 210 9.13 -12.25 6.65
C GLN A 210 8.41 -13.36 5.88
N GLY A 211 7.91 -13.04 4.67
CA GLY A 211 7.23 -13.99 3.79
C GLY A 211 5.77 -14.31 4.17
N ARG A 212 5.17 -13.59 5.13
CA ARG A 212 3.79 -13.78 5.60
C ARG A 212 3.01 -12.49 5.53
N ILE A 213 1.72 -12.55 5.21
CA ILE A 213 0.81 -11.43 5.41
C ILE A 213 0.51 -11.31 6.90
N GLN A 214 0.78 -10.13 7.47
CA GLN A 214 0.48 -9.79 8.85
C GLN A 214 -0.97 -9.32 9.02
N GLN A 215 -1.48 -8.59 8.02
CA GLN A 215 -2.86 -8.13 7.94
C GLN A 215 -3.19 -7.85 6.48
N TRP A 216 -4.42 -8.17 6.08
CA TRP A 216 -5.00 -7.83 4.78
C TRP A 216 -6.31 -7.08 5.04
N ASP A 217 -6.35 -5.79 4.72
CA ASP A 217 -7.49 -4.93 5.02
C ASP A 217 -7.48 -3.67 4.14
N ASN A 218 -8.52 -2.84 4.24
CA ASN A 218 -8.52 -1.51 3.63
C ASN A 218 -7.54 -0.57 4.36
N PRO A 219 -7.12 0.55 3.72
CA PRO A 219 -6.17 1.50 4.29
C PRO A 219 -6.58 2.05 5.67
N TYR A 220 -7.86 2.36 5.85
CA TYR A 220 -8.40 2.90 7.09
C TYR A 220 -8.22 1.93 8.26
N ASN A 221 -8.59 0.66 8.07
CA ASN A 221 -8.46 -0.36 9.12
C ASN A 221 -7.00 -0.67 9.45
N LEU A 222 -6.11 -0.68 8.45
CA LEU A 222 -4.67 -0.88 8.71
C LEU A 222 -4.09 0.20 9.62
N TYR A 223 -4.53 1.45 9.47
CA TYR A 223 -4.06 2.57 10.28
C TYR A 223 -4.69 2.59 11.67
N HIS A 224 -6.04 2.47 11.74
CA HIS A 224 -6.79 2.63 12.98
C HIS A 224 -7.01 1.32 13.77
N ARG A 225 -6.84 0.15 13.13
CA ARG A 225 -7.06 -1.18 13.72
C ARG A 225 -5.97 -2.17 13.35
N PRO A 226 -4.68 -1.82 13.56
CA PRO A 226 -3.58 -2.72 13.23
C PRO A 226 -3.68 -4.02 14.04
N ALA A 227 -3.50 -5.15 13.34
CA ALA A 227 -3.64 -6.49 13.93
C ALA A 227 -2.51 -6.85 14.92
N ASN A 228 -1.35 -6.22 14.78
CA ASN A 228 -0.22 -6.41 15.67
C ASN A 228 0.69 -5.17 15.68
N ARG A 229 1.66 -5.17 16.59
CA ARG A 229 2.58 -4.05 16.78
C ARG A 229 3.41 -3.76 15.52
N PHE A 230 3.86 -4.80 14.81
CA PHE A 230 4.59 -4.61 13.56
C PHE A 230 3.77 -3.80 12.53
N VAL A 231 2.49 -4.16 12.34
CA VAL A 231 1.61 -3.42 11.42
C VAL A 231 1.42 -1.99 11.92
N ALA A 232 1.20 -1.79 13.23
CA ALA A 232 1.05 -0.47 13.82
C ALA A 232 2.26 0.44 13.54
N ASP A 233 3.48 -0.04 13.77
CA ASP A 233 4.72 0.71 13.57
C ASP A 233 5.03 0.90 12.08
N PHE A 234 4.72 -0.11 11.26
CA PHE A 234 5.03 -0.06 9.84
C PHE A 234 4.08 0.83 9.05
N VAL A 235 2.79 0.93 9.44
CA VAL A 235 1.75 1.62 8.65
C VAL A 235 1.67 3.11 8.94
N GLY A 236 2.15 3.57 10.09
CA GLY A 236 2.11 4.98 10.45
C GLY A 236 2.83 5.28 11.76
N GLN A 237 3.10 6.55 11.98
CA GLN A 237 3.69 7.00 13.24
C GLN A 237 2.67 6.85 14.37
N GLY A 238 3.15 6.45 15.55
CA GLY A 238 2.35 6.34 16.76
C GLY A 238 3.24 6.10 17.97
N VAL A 239 2.65 6.14 19.13
CA VAL A 239 3.31 5.82 20.40
C VAL A 239 2.49 4.80 21.17
N PHE A 240 3.17 3.95 21.93
CA PHE A 240 2.53 2.97 22.80
C PHE A 240 2.63 3.47 24.23
N LEU A 241 1.49 3.83 24.83
CA LEU A 241 1.43 4.24 26.21
C LEU A 241 1.04 3.10 27.13
N PRO A 242 1.68 2.94 28.29
CA PRO A 242 1.26 2.00 29.30
C PRO A 242 -0.19 2.24 29.72
N ALA A 243 -0.96 1.17 29.77
CA ALA A 243 -2.36 1.20 30.16
C ALA A 243 -2.67 0.13 31.22
N LYS A 244 -3.58 0.44 32.13
CA LYS A 244 -4.13 -0.49 33.11
C LYS A 244 -5.60 -0.75 32.83
N ALA A 245 -5.99 -2.01 32.83
CA ALA A 245 -7.41 -2.36 32.76
C ALA A 245 -8.11 -2.00 34.07
N LEU A 246 -9.13 -1.11 33.98
CA LEU A 246 -10.05 -0.83 35.09
C LEU A 246 -11.13 -1.91 35.17
N ASN A 247 -11.57 -2.38 34.01
CA ASN A 247 -12.49 -3.50 33.81
C ASN A 247 -12.30 -4.07 32.39
N GLY A 248 -13.14 -5.00 31.96
CA GLY A 248 -13.03 -5.63 30.64
C GLY A 248 -13.16 -4.67 29.45
N ARG A 249 -13.67 -3.45 29.65
CA ARG A 249 -13.97 -2.48 28.59
C ARG A 249 -13.40 -1.08 28.81
N GLN A 250 -12.64 -0.87 29.88
CA GLN A 250 -12.05 0.44 30.19
C GLN A 250 -10.56 0.29 30.48
N LEU A 251 -9.78 1.11 29.83
CA LEU A 251 -8.33 1.18 29.96
C LEU A 251 -7.95 2.56 30.48
N GLN A 252 -7.19 2.60 31.58
CA GLN A 252 -6.62 3.82 32.15
C GLN A 252 -5.24 4.06 31.58
N ILE A 253 -5.04 5.18 30.92
CA ILE A 253 -3.73 5.72 30.55
C ILE A 253 -3.51 7.05 31.28
N GLU A 254 -2.30 7.65 31.16
CA GLU A 254 -1.98 8.93 31.77
C GLU A 254 -2.90 10.08 31.31
N LEU A 255 -3.33 10.04 30.05
CA LEU A 255 -4.18 11.08 29.44
C LEU A 255 -5.67 10.91 29.72
N GLY A 256 -6.09 9.83 30.38
CA GLY A 256 -7.48 9.59 30.71
C GLY A 256 -7.93 8.15 30.65
N VAL A 257 -9.25 7.94 30.64
CA VAL A 257 -9.87 6.60 30.51
C VAL A 257 -10.40 6.43 29.10
N LEU A 258 -9.98 5.37 28.46
CA LEU A 258 -10.38 4.97 27.11
C LEU A 258 -11.36 3.80 27.16
N GLN A 259 -12.31 3.76 26.21
CA GLN A 259 -13.17 2.60 25.99
C GLN A 259 -12.47 1.61 25.08
N GLY A 260 -12.01 0.48 25.59
CA GLY A 260 -11.26 -0.52 24.85
C GLY A 260 -11.27 -1.89 25.54
N ASP A 261 -11.09 -2.95 24.75
CA ASP A 261 -11.03 -4.32 25.27
C ASP A 261 -9.69 -4.60 25.93
N SER A 262 -9.73 -5.00 27.18
CA SER A 262 -8.53 -5.40 27.94
C SER A 262 -7.97 -6.78 27.53
N GLN A 263 -8.71 -7.53 26.72
CA GLN A 263 -8.32 -8.91 26.33
C GLN A 263 -8.01 -9.83 27.53
N GLY A 264 -8.58 -9.52 28.69
CA GLY A 264 -8.30 -10.24 29.94
C GLY A 264 -6.95 -9.96 30.59
N LEU A 265 -6.19 -8.97 30.09
CA LEU A 265 -4.89 -8.56 30.61
C LEU A 265 -5.07 -7.35 31.57
N GLN A 266 -4.20 -7.29 32.58
CA GLN A 266 -4.19 -6.16 33.54
C GLN A 266 -3.30 -5.00 33.08
N ASN A 267 -2.15 -5.33 32.48
CA ASN A 267 -1.20 -4.36 31.93
C ASN A 267 -1.16 -4.51 30.42
N LEU A 268 -1.29 -3.40 29.72
CA LEU A 268 -1.36 -3.29 28.26
C LEU A 268 -0.56 -2.07 27.83
N GLU A 269 -0.35 -1.97 26.54
CA GLU A 269 0.07 -0.75 25.87
C GLU A 269 -0.98 -0.35 24.85
N VAL A 270 -1.43 0.89 24.91
CA VAL A 270 -2.39 1.47 23.98
C VAL A 270 -1.64 2.25 22.92
N LEU A 271 -1.92 1.97 21.66
CA LEU A 271 -1.45 2.76 20.53
C LEU A 271 -2.21 4.09 20.52
N LEU A 272 -1.46 5.20 20.46
CA LEU A 272 -1.98 6.52 20.13
C LEU A 272 -1.34 7.01 18.84
N ARG A 273 -2.16 7.44 17.91
CA ARG A 273 -1.76 8.08 16.67
C ARG A 273 -1.60 9.59 16.87
N PRO A 274 -0.88 10.31 16.01
CA PRO A 274 -0.74 11.77 16.13
C PRO A 274 -2.06 12.55 16.06
N ASP A 275 -3.05 12.00 15.38
CA ASP A 275 -4.42 12.54 15.24
C ASP A 275 -5.33 12.23 16.43
N ASP A 276 -4.95 11.27 17.30
CA ASP A 276 -5.65 10.97 18.55
C ASP A 276 -5.39 12.01 19.66
N VAL A 277 -4.34 12.83 19.52
CA VAL A 277 -3.94 13.84 20.52
C VAL A 277 -4.14 15.22 19.94
N VAL A 278 -5.19 15.91 20.38
CA VAL A 278 -5.61 17.19 19.85
C VAL A 278 -5.18 18.32 20.79
N HIS A 279 -4.65 19.42 20.22
CA HIS A 279 -4.37 20.65 20.93
C HIS A 279 -5.69 21.30 21.38
N ASP A 280 -5.74 21.70 22.66
CA ASP A 280 -6.89 22.37 23.26
C ASP A 280 -6.41 23.24 24.42
N ASP A 281 -6.38 24.56 24.22
CA ASP A 281 -5.91 25.52 25.22
C ASP A 281 -6.73 25.48 26.55
N ALA A 282 -7.99 25.02 26.47
CA ALA A 282 -8.86 24.88 27.64
C ALA A 282 -8.68 23.55 28.37
N ALA A 283 -7.94 22.61 27.82
CA ALA A 283 -7.74 21.30 28.41
C ALA A 283 -6.93 21.36 29.72
N PRO A 284 -7.34 20.61 30.75
CA PRO A 284 -6.61 20.56 32.03
C PRO A 284 -5.28 19.83 31.92
N THR A 285 -5.14 18.91 30.96
CA THR A 285 -3.92 18.15 30.75
C THR A 285 -2.93 18.99 29.95
N GLN A 286 -1.76 19.24 30.53
CA GLN A 286 -0.69 20.03 29.92
C GLN A 286 0.48 19.12 29.54
N ALA A 287 1.07 19.34 28.35
CA ALA A 287 2.26 18.65 27.88
C ALA A 287 3.29 19.65 27.35
N GLU A 288 4.56 19.34 27.53
CA GLU A 288 5.66 20.19 27.11
C GLU A 288 6.10 19.86 25.67
N VAL A 289 6.22 20.86 24.81
CA VAL A 289 6.73 20.73 23.46
C VAL A 289 8.23 20.45 23.48
N VAL A 290 8.65 19.21 23.22
CA VAL A 290 10.06 18.82 23.20
C VAL A 290 10.66 18.75 21.80
N HIS A 291 9.83 18.56 20.78
CA HIS A 291 10.24 18.61 19.36
C HIS A 291 9.07 19.05 18.50
N LYS A 292 9.37 19.70 17.37
CA LYS A 292 8.38 20.05 16.34
C LYS A 292 8.93 19.86 14.94
N ALA A 293 8.13 19.30 14.05
CA ALA A 293 8.42 19.15 12.63
C ALA A 293 7.32 19.84 11.81
N PHE A 294 7.67 20.93 11.13
CA PHE A 294 6.75 21.65 10.26
C PHE A 294 6.48 20.86 8.98
N ARG A 295 5.21 20.62 8.67
CA ARG A 295 4.76 19.83 7.51
C ARG A 295 3.86 20.63 6.54
N GLY A 296 3.99 21.94 6.52
CA GLY A 296 3.17 22.84 5.70
C GLY A 296 1.88 23.22 6.41
N ALA A 297 0.77 22.58 6.12
CA ALA A 297 -0.53 22.87 6.74
C ALA A 297 -0.59 22.49 8.23
N GLU A 298 0.29 21.61 8.67
CA GLU A 298 0.31 21.01 10.01
C GLU A 298 1.73 21.01 10.60
N ILE A 299 1.80 20.94 11.92
CA ILE A 299 3.03 20.72 12.68
C ILE A 299 2.87 19.40 13.45
N LEU A 300 3.81 18.48 13.26
CA LEU A 300 3.92 17.31 14.12
C LEU A 300 4.73 17.67 15.36
N TYR A 301 4.08 17.70 16.51
CA TYR A 301 4.70 17.87 17.81
C TYR A 301 5.05 16.54 18.46
N THR A 302 6.20 16.47 19.11
CA THR A 302 6.48 15.49 20.16
C THR A 302 6.32 16.19 21.50
N LEU A 303 5.35 15.72 22.27
CA LEU A 303 4.95 16.30 23.55
C LEU A 303 5.38 15.40 24.70
N ARG A 304 5.95 15.96 25.76
CA ARG A 304 6.33 15.23 26.97
C ARG A 304 5.26 15.42 28.05
N LEU A 305 4.70 14.31 28.51
CA LEU A 305 3.73 14.23 29.59
C LEU A 305 4.40 14.42 30.98
N ALA A 306 3.60 14.56 32.02
CA ALA A 306 4.08 14.72 33.41
C ALA A 306 4.89 13.52 33.90
N SER A 307 4.57 12.30 33.45
CA SER A 307 5.35 11.07 33.73
C SER A 307 6.71 11.00 33.05
N GLY A 308 6.97 11.89 32.06
CA GLY A 308 8.12 11.81 31.16
C GLY A 308 7.85 11.01 29.88
N GLN A 309 6.70 10.34 29.74
CA GLN A 309 6.28 9.68 28.52
C GLN A 309 6.12 10.71 27.39
N LYS A 310 6.29 10.28 26.15
CA LYS A 310 6.14 11.14 24.98
C LYS A 310 4.93 10.70 24.18
N VAL A 311 4.21 11.68 23.63
CA VAL A 311 3.12 11.47 22.65
C VAL A 311 3.36 12.33 21.43
N LEU A 312 2.73 11.94 20.33
CA LEU A 312 2.72 12.72 19.10
C LEU A 312 1.39 13.44 18.98
N ALA A 313 1.40 14.68 18.47
CA ALA A 313 0.19 15.43 18.16
C ALA A 313 0.35 16.12 16.81
N LEU A 314 -0.64 15.99 15.96
CA LEU A 314 -0.71 16.69 14.68
C LEU A 314 -1.62 17.90 14.84
N VAL A 315 -1.04 19.10 14.72
CA VAL A 315 -1.72 20.35 15.04
C VAL A 315 -1.67 21.30 13.83
N PRO A 316 -2.75 22.01 13.48
CA PRO A 316 -2.74 22.99 12.40
C PRO A 316 -1.60 23.99 12.55
N SER A 317 -0.93 24.34 11.45
CA SER A 317 0.34 25.12 11.47
C SER A 317 0.22 26.55 12.03
N HIS A 318 -0.99 27.10 12.12
CA HIS A 318 -1.23 28.40 12.75
C HIS A 318 -1.12 28.36 14.29
N HIS A 319 -1.15 27.19 14.92
CA HIS A 319 -0.82 27.00 16.34
C HIS A 319 0.67 26.67 16.50
N ASN A 320 1.52 27.67 16.29
CA ASN A 320 2.97 27.48 16.29
C ASN A 320 3.59 27.77 17.67
N HIS A 321 3.62 26.74 18.51
CA HIS A 321 4.18 26.80 19.87
C HIS A 321 5.72 26.71 19.88
N ALA A 322 6.35 27.30 20.90
CA ALA A 322 7.80 27.27 21.09
C ALA A 322 8.24 25.92 21.74
N LEU A 323 9.50 25.54 21.52
CA LEU A 323 10.12 24.45 22.29
C LEU A 323 10.17 24.80 23.76
N GLY A 324 9.81 23.85 24.64
CA GLY A 324 9.71 24.05 26.09
C GLY A 324 8.38 24.67 26.56
N GLU A 325 7.53 25.12 25.65
CA GLU A 325 6.20 25.64 25.97
C GLU A 325 5.30 24.49 26.43
N LYS A 326 4.45 24.75 27.42
CA LYS A 326 3.39 23.81 27.84
C LYS A 326 2.09 24.17 27.15
N ILE A 327 1.50 23.21 26.47
CA ILE A 327 0.25 23.37 25.74
C ILE A 327 -0.81 22.40 26.29
N GLY A 328 -2.07 22.82 26.25
CA GLY A 328 -3.19 21.98 26.62
C GLY A 328 -3.46 20.94 25.55
N ILE A 329 -3.72 19.71 25.96
CA ILE A 329 -4.05 18.61 25.08
C ILE A 329 -5.21 17.79 25.60
N ARG A 330 -6.01 17.24 24.70
CA ARG A 330 -7.05 16.26 24.97
C ARG A 330 -6.96 15.07 24.05
N LEU A 331 -7.54 13.95 24.46
CA LEU A 331 -7.72 12.79 23.60
C LEU A 331 -8.99 12.95 22.76
N ASP A 332 -8.89 12.54 21.49
CA ASP A 332 -9.99 12.44 20.54
C ASP A 332 -9.87 11.08 19.81
N VAL A 333 -10.25 10.02 20.49
CA VAL A 333 -9.98 8.64 20.08
C VAL A 333 -11.28 7.91 19.81
N ASP A 334 -11.50 7.52 18.56
CA ASP A 334 -12.64 6.69 18.15
C ASP A 334 -12.34 5.18 18.21
N HIS A 335 -11.05 4.83 18.09
CA HIS A 335 -10.58 3.44 18.02
C HIS A 335 -9.42 3.20 18.97
N VAL A 336 -9.63 2.33 19.96
CA VAL A 336 -8.60 1.95 20.92
C VAL A 336 -8.04 0.59 20.56
N VAL A 337 -6.75 0.56 20.24
CA VAL A 337 -5.99 -0.68 19.98
C VAL A 337 -4.99 -0.87 21.10
N ALA A 338 -5.12 -2.00 21.79
CA ALA A 338 -4.26 -2.35 22.91
C ALA A 338 -3.46 -3.62 22.58
N PHE A 339 -2.19 -3.60 22.97
CA PHE A 339 -1.26 -4.70 22.77
C PHE A 339 -0.69 -5.20 24.11
N ARG A 340 -0.20 -6.41 24.10
CA ARG A 340 0.64 -6.91 25.20
C ARG A 340 1.93 -6.10 25.24
N PRO A 341 2.41 -5.69 26.42
CA PRO A 341 3.72 -5.07 26.54
C PRO A 341 4.80 -5.99 25.96
N GLU A 342 5.78 -5.41 25.27
CA GLU A 342 6.97 -6.17 24.89
C GLU A 342 7.78 -6.49 26.15
N PRO A 343 8.41 -7.68 26.23
CA PRO A 343 9.20 -8.13 27.37
C PRO A 343 10.47 -7.28 27.58
#